data_2db55cdcde638246259902ce1de2c2e8
#
_entry.id   2db55cdcde638246259902ce1de2c2e8
#
_cell.length_a   1.000
_cell.length_b   1.000
_cell.length_c   1.000
_cell.angle_alpha   90.00
_cell.angle_beta   90.00
_cell.angle_gamma   90.00
#
_symmetry.space_group_name_H-M   'P 1'
#
loop_
_entity.id
_entity.type
_entity.pdbx_description
1 polymer ?
#
loop_
_entity_poly.entity_id
_entity_poly.type
_entity_poly.pdbx_seq_one_letter_code
_entity_poly.pdbx_strand_id
1 'polypeptide(L)'
;MFDPREKIAVLIDGANLYSASRSLGFDIDYRRLLADFRQKGYLVRAIYYTALAEDQEYSSLRPLIDWLDYNGYRVVTKPLKEFTDAQGRRKVKGNMDIELAVDAMEMAEHVDHFVLFSGDGDFRYLVEALQRKGKKVTVASSLKTSPPMMSDDLRRQADHFIELSALAQTLGRDPAQRPPRPVREDIDDYEPEEL
;
A
#
# COMPACT_ATOMS: atom_id res chain seq x y z
N MET A 1 -21.28 -5.40 -4.41
CA MET A 1 -19.81 -5.38 -4.45
C MET A 1 -19.25 -6.50 -3.56
N PHE A 2 -19.49 -6.51 -2.25
CA PHE A 2 -19.07 -7.59 -1.34
C PHE A 2 -20.24 -8.50 -0.97
N ASP A 3 -19.98 -9.81 -0.87
CA ASP A 3 -20.90 -10.81 -0.32
C ASP A 3 -20.34 -11.25 1.05
N PRO A 4 -21.11 -11.20 2.15
CA PRO A 4 -20.64 -11.60 3.48
C PRO A 4 -20.15 -13.05 3.58
N ARG A 5 -20.51 -13.89 2.61
CA ARG A 5 -20.10 -15.30 2.54
C ARG A 5 -18.74 -15.49 1.86
N GLU A 6 -18.26 -14.48 1.14
CA GLU A 6 -16.99 -14.55 0.43
C GLU A 6 -15.80 -14.54 1.38
N LYS A 7 -14.81 -15.36 1.06
CA LYS A 7 -13.49 -15.32 1.67
C LYS A 7 -12.67 -14.23 1.02
N ILE A 8 -12.29 -13.22 1.81
CA ILE A 8 -11.62 -12.00 1.34
C ILE A 8 -10.13 -12.03 1.71
N ALA A 9 -9.27 -11.67 0.78
CA ALA A 9 -7.89 -11.26 1.06
C ALA A 9 -7.68 -9.80 0.70
N VAL A 10 -7.03 -9.07 1.59
CA VAL A 10 -6.63 -7.67 1.37
C VAL A 10 -5.13 -7.61 1.16
N LEU A 11 -4.71 -7.14 -0.01
CA LEU A 11 -3.32 -6.99 -0.41
C LEU A 11 -2.99 -5.49 -0.52
N ILE A 12 -2.01 -5.04 0.22
CA ILE A 12 -1.68 -3.61 0.32
C ILE A 12 -0.26 -3.38 -0.19
N ASP A 13 -0.16 -2.75 -1.36
CA ASP A 13 1.08 -2.13 -1.81
C ASP A 13 1.32 -0.87 -0.96
N GLY A 14 2.21 -1.00 0.03
CA GLY A 14 2.43 0.04 1.03
C GLY A 14 2.95 1.34 0.44
N ALA A 15 3.82 1.28 -0.56
CA ALA A 15 4.38 2.46 -1.21
C ALA A 15 3.31 3.21 -2.02
N ASN A 16 2.50 2.49 -2.78
CA ASN A 16 1.43 3.07 -3.59
C ASN A 16 0.33 3.67 -2.72
N LEU A 17 -0.15 2.92 -1.71
CA LEU A 17 -1.17 3.40 -0.78
C LEU A 17 -0.71 4.64 0.01
N TYR A 18 0.54 4.65 0.49
CA TYR A 18 1.11 5.79 1.19
C TYR A 18 1.15 7.04 0.30
N SER A 19 1.65 6.90 -0.92
CA SER A 19 1.72 8.02 -1.88
C SER A 19 0.34 8.57 -2.22
N ALA A 20 -0.65 7.68 -2.44
CA ALA A 20 -2.02 8.08 -2.75
C ALA A 20 -2.69 8.81 -1.57
N SER A 21 -2.60 8.26 -0.36
CA SER A 21 -3.21 8.86 0.84
C SER A 21 -2.59 10.21 1.18
N ARG A 22 -1.26 10.34 1.04
CA ARG A 22 -0.55 11.61 1.21
C ARG A 22 -0.99 12.67 0.22
N SER A 23 -1.11 12.29 -1.07
CA SER A 23 -1.59 13.20 -2.12
C SER A 23 -3.03 13.65 -1.88
N LEU A 24 -3.86 12.79 -1.30
CA LEU A 24 -5.24 13.09 -0.91
C LEU A 24 -5.37 13.81 0.45
N GLY A 25 -4.28 14.00 1.18
CA GLY A 25 -4.24 14.77 2.41
C GLY A 25 -4.75 14.05 3.67
N PHE A 26 -4.81 12.71 3.66
CA PHE A 26 -5.20 11.94 4.84
C PHE A 26 -4.26 10.77 5.13
N ASP A 27 -4.26 10.29 6.38
CA ASP A 27 -3.52 9.10 6.78
C ASP A 27 -4.49 7.93 7.00
N ILE A 28 -4.08 6.73 6.60
CA ILE A 28 -4.89 5.52 6.78
C ILE A 28 -4.85 5.06 8.25
N ASP A 29 -6.03 4.80 8.81
CA ASP A 29 -6.18 4.04 10.04
C ASP A 29 -6.30 2.54 9.71
N TYR A 30 -5.20 1.82 9.83
CA TYR A 30 -5.14 0.39 9.50
C TYR A 30 -6.01 -0.46 10.44
N ARG A 31 -6.31 -0.01 11.65
CA ARG A 31 -7.25 -0.70 12.55
C ARG A 31 -8.67 -0.63 11.99
N ARG A 32 -9.10 0.55 11.54
CA ARG A 32 -10.41 0.76 10.90
C ARG A 32 -10.50 -0.01 9.59
N LEU A 33 -9.43 -0.02 8.79
CA LEU A 33 -9.37 -0.77 7.53
C LEU A 33 -9.60 -2.27 7.78
N LEU A 34 -8.90 -2.85 8.74
CA LEU A 34 -9.05 -4.25 9.08
C LEU A 34 -10.47 -4.57 9.58
N ALA A 35 -11.03 -3.70 10.44
CA ALA A 35 -12.39 -3.85 10.96
C ALA A 35 -13.46 -3.75 9.86
N ASP A 36 -13.30 -2.81 8.92
CA ASP A 36 -14.19 -2.62 7.79
C ASP A 36 -14.26 -3.86 6.88
N PHE A 37 -13.11 -4.43 6.54
CA PHE A 37 -13.10 -5.65 5.71
C PHE A 37 -13.57 -6.90 6.44
N ARG A 38 -13.39 -7.01 7.76
CA ARG A 38 -14.01 -8.08 8.57
C ARG A 38 -15.53 -8.03 8.59
N GLN A 39 -16.13 -6.86 8.37
CA GLN A 39 -17.59 -6.72 8.27
C GLN A 39 -18.11 -7.03 6.85
N LYS A 40 -17.27 -6.93 5.84
CA LYS A 40 -17.65 -7.16 4.42
C LYS A 40 -17.69 -8.63 4.02
N GLY A 41 -17.00 -9.51 4.77
CA GLY A 41 -16.95 -10.94 4.50
C GLY A 41 -15.98 -11.66 5.44
N TYR A 42 -15.68 -12.92 5.14
CA TYR A 42 -14.70 -13.69 5.92
C TYR A 42 -13.28 -13.27 5.53
N LEU A 43 -12.68 -12.38 6.30
CA LEU A 43 -11.32 -11.91 6.04
C LEU A 43 -10.29 -13.01 6.37
N VAL A 44 -9.74 -13.63 5.32
CA VAL A 44 -8.72 -14.70 5.43
C VAL A 44 -7.38 -14.09 5.82
N ARG A 45 -6.95 -13.04 5.12
CA ARG A 45 -5.67 -12.34 5.36
C ARG A 45 -5.78 -10.86 4.96
N ALA A 46 -5.03 -10.04 5.69
CA ALA A 46 -4.62 -8.70 5.26
C ALA A 46 -3.09 -8.68 5.24
N ILE A 47 -2.50 -8.38 4.10
CA ILE A 47 -1.06 -8.42 3.90
C ILE A 47 -0.57 -7.05 3.46
N TYR A 48 0.49 -6.57 4.11
CA TYR A 48 1.12 -5.30 3.81
C TYR A 48 2.52 -5.54 3.24
N TYR A 49 2.76 -5.06 2.04
CA TYR A 49 4.03 -5.22 1.31
C TYR A 49 4.80 -3.91 1.32
N THR A 50 6.05 -3.94 1.75
CA THR A 50 6.90 -2.76 1.74
C THR A 50 8.37 -3.10 1.64
N ALA A 51 9.15 -2.23 1.02
CA ALA A 51 10.59 -2.32 1.04
C ALA A 51 11.16 -1.40 2.12
N LEU A 52 12.22 -1.84 2.79
CA LEU A 52 12.87 -1.12 3.89
C LEU A 52 14.30 -0.78 3.53
N ALA A 53 14.79 0.39 3.98
CA ALA A 53 16.21 0.70 3.93
C ALA A 53 17.03 -0.32 4.74
N GLU A 54 18.28 -0.60 4.32
CA GLU A 54 19.15 -1.60 4.97
C GLU A 54 19.42 -1.27 6.45
N ASP A 55 19.47 0.01 6.81
CA ASP A 55 19.52 0.48 8.20
C ASP A 55 18.13 0.41 8.85
N GLN A 56 17.67 -0.80 9.10
CA GLN A 56 16.31 -1.08 9.63
C GLN A 56 16.04 -0.42 11.00
N GLU A 57 17.06 -0.15 11.80
CA GLU A 57 16.89 0.46 13.13
C GLU A 57 16.40 1.90 13.09
N TYR A 58 16.68 2.64 12.01
CA TYR A 58 16.32 4.06 11.84
C TYR A 58 15.20 4.30 10.82
N SER A 59 14.55 3.26 10.30
CA SER A 59 13.45 3.44 9.36
C SER A 59 12.24 4.06 10.05
N SER A 60 11.74 5.18 9.54
CA SER A 60 10.50 5.82 10.02
C SER A 60 9.25 4.94 9.86
N LEU A 61 9.34 3.84 9.06
CA LEU A 61 8.28 2.86 8.87
C LEU A 61 8.28 1.76 9.95
N ARG A 62 9.37 1.58 10.71
CA ARG A 62 9.48 0.50 11.69
C ARG A 62 8.32 0.46 12.69
N PRO A 63 7.92 1.59 13.31
CA PRO A 63 6.80 1.58 14.24
C PRO A 63 5.48 1.15 13.60
N LEU A 64 5.26 1.48 12.33
CA LEU A 64 4.08 1.02 11.60
C LEU A 64 4.14 -0.48 11.34
N ILE A 65 5.27 -1.00 10.91
CA ILE A 65 5.47 -2.42 10.61
C ILE A 65 5.25 -3.26 11.86
N ASP A 66 5.90 -2.89 12.97
CA ASP A 66 5.73 -3.59 14.25
C ASP A 66 4.27 -3.55 14.70
N TRP A 67 3.60 -2.41 14.56
CA TRP A 67 2.18 -2.30 14.90
C TRP A 67 1.32 -3.22 14.02
N LEU A 68 1.56 -3.27 12.72
CA LEU A 68 0.80 -4.11 11.77
C LEU A 68 0.94 -5.60 12.13
N ASP A 69 2.16 -6.08 12.37
CA ASP A 69 2.43 -7.46 12.75
C ASP A 69 1.69 -7.87 14.03
N TYR A 70 1.63 -6.99 15.03
CA TYR A 70 0.90 -7.25 16.27
C TYR A 70 -0.62 -7.13 16.15
N ASN A 71 -1.13 -6.51 15.09
CA ASN A 71 -2.55 -6.17 14.98
C ASN A 71 -3.29 -6.90 13.84
N GLY A 72 -2.78 -8.07 13.43
CA GLY A 72 -3.49 -9.00 12.56
C GLY A 72 -3.25 -8.81 11.06
N TYR A 73 -2.22 -8.05 10.69
CA TYR A 73 -1.66 -8.05 9.36
C TYR A 73 -0.50 -9.05 9.25
N ARG A 74 -0.31 -9.62 8.09
CA ARG A 74 0.99 -10.18 7.71
C ARG A 74 1.78 -9.08 7.03
N VAL A 75 3.03 -8.88 7.45
CA VAL A 75 3.91 -7.91 6.79
C VAL A 75 4.97 -8.66 6.00
N VAL A 76 5.10 -8.30 4.72
CA VAL A 76 6.13 -8.83 3.82
C VAL A 76 7.09 -7.70 3.50
N THR A 77 8.36 -7.89 3.85
CA THR A 77 9.39 -6.87 3.65
C THR A 77 10.55 -7.40 2.83
N LYS A 78 11.23 -6.51 2.11
CA LYS A 78 12.55 -6.76 1.53
C LYS A 78 13.45 -5.54 1.65
N PRO A 79 14.78 -5.71 1.63
CA PRO A 79 15.70 -4.58 1.65
C PRO A 79 15.56 -3.74 0.38
N LEU A 80 15.59 -2.41 0.53
CA LEU A 80 15.75 -1.47 -0.57
C LEU A 80 17.16 -1.65 -1.16
N LYS A 81 17.23 -1.80 -2.48
CA LYS A 81 18.50 -1.80 -3.18
C LYS A 81 18.80 -0.40 -3.68
N GLU A 82 19.94 0.14 -3.24
CA GLU A 82 20.48 1.38 -3.76
C GLU A 82 21.50 1.07 -4.87
N PHE A 83 21.42 1.79 -5.96
CA PHE A 83 22.40 1.70 -7.04
C PHE A 83 22.61 3.08 -7.66
N THR A 84 23.81 3.28 -8.19
CA THR A 84 24.14 4.49 -8.92
C THR A 84 23.96 4.25 -10.41
N ASP A 85 23.17 5.09 -11.08
CA ASP A 85 22.99 4.98 -12.52
C ASP A 85 24.25 5.43 -13.28
N ALA A 86 24.27 5.22 -14.61
CA ALA A 86 25.40 5.59 -15.46
C ALA A 86 25.71 7.10 -15.46
N GLN A 87 24.80 7.94 -14.95
CA GLN A 87 24.98 9.38 -14.79
C GLN A 87 25.40 9.78 -13.38
N GLY A 88 25.78 8.82 -12.51
CA GLY A 88 26.20 9.08 -11.15
C GLY A 88 25.06 9.40 -10.16
N ARG A 89 23.78 9.26 -10.58
CA ARG A 89 22.63 9.55 -9.71
C ARG A 89 22.25 8.33 -8.87
N ARG A 90 22.11 8.53 -7.57
CA ARG A 90 21.63 7.50 -6.64
C ARG A 90 20.17 7.17 -6.95
N LYS A 91 19.88 5.90 -7.21
CA LYS A 91 18.54 5.36 -7.41
C LYS A 91 18.25 4.29 -6.38
N VAL A 92 17.02 4.23 -5.96
CA VAL A 92 16.53 3.25 -4.99
C VAL A 92 15.49 2.37 -5.69
N LYS A 93 15.65 1.06 -5.59
CA LYS A 93 14.70 0.07 -6.13
C LYS A 93 14.17 -0.81 -5.00
N GLY A 94 12.86 -0.88 -4.87
CA GLY A 94 12.24 -1.66 -3.79
C GLY A 94 10.75 -1.88 -4.03
N ASN A 95 10.38 -2.25 -5.29
CA ASN A 95 9.00 -2.60 -5.56
C ASN A 95 8.72 -4.04 -5.07
N MET A 96 7.50 -4.31 -4.61
CA MET A 96 7.07 -5.57 -4.01
C MET A 96 6.09 -6.34 -4.91
N ASP A 97 6.04 -6.02 -6.20
CA ASP A 97 5.01 -6.51 -7.13
C ASP A 97 5.09 -8.03 -7.31
N ILE A 98 6.30 -8.57 -7.35
CA ILE A 98 6.52 -10.02 -7.52
C ILE A 98 6.05 -10.77 -6.26
N GLU A 99 6.44 -10.32 -5.06
CA GLU A 99 6.06 -10.92 -3.80
C GLU A 99 4.54 -10.88 -3.63
N LEU A 100 3.92 -9.74 -3.91
CA LEU A 100 2.47 -9.58 -3.87
C LEU A 100 1.78 -10.50 -4.89
N ALA A 101 2.27 -10.57 -6.12
CA ALA A 101 1.68 -11.39 -7.16
C ALA A 101 1.78 -12.89 -6.85
N VAL A 102 2.91 -13.34 -6.33
CA VAL A 102 3.12 -14.74 -5.92
C VAL A 102 2.18 -15.11 -4.79
N ASP A 103 2.14 -14.34 -3.71
CA ASP A 103 1.24 -14.56 -2.58
C ASP A 103 -0.24 -14.60 -3.02
N ALA A 104 -0.66 -13.68 -3.90
CA ALA A 104 -2.02 -13.65 -4.44
C ALA A 104 -2.36 -14.92 -5.21
N MET A 105 -1.44 -15.39 -6.06
CA MET A 105 -1.65 -16.60 -6.86
C MET A 105 -1.68 -17.87 -6.00
N GLU A 106 -0.84 -17.96 -4.95
CA GLU A 106 -0.86 -19.06 -3.98
C GLU A 106 -2.16 -19.08 -3.17
N MET A 107 -2.65 -17.91 -2.77
CA MET A 107 -3.91 -17.79 -2.02
C MET A 107 -5.16 -18.04 -2.86
N ALA A 108 -5.06 -18.04 -4.19
CA ALA A 108 -6.20 -18.11 -5.09
C ALA A 108 -7.08 -19.36 -4.89
N GLU A 109 -6.55 -20.46 -4.35
CA GLU A 109 -7.36 -21.66 -4.05
C GLU A 109 -8.28 -21.48 -2.82
N HIS A 110 -7.95 -20.55 -1.94
CA HIS A 110 -8.60 -20.37 -0.64
C HIS A 110 -9.36 -19.05 -0.49
N VAL A 111 -9.30 -18.17 -1.48
CA VAL A 111 -9.88 -16.83 -1.47
C VAL A 111 -10.85 -16.69 -2.63
N ASP A 112 -11.99 -16.06 -2.39
CA ASP A 112 -13.02 -15.80 -3.40
C ASP A 112 -12.89 -14.39 -3.97
N HIS A 113 -12.46 -13.43 -3.14
CA HIS A 113 -12.42 -12.02 -3.48
C HIS A 113 -11.13 -11.35 -2.99
N PHE A 114 -10.33 -10.86 -3.91
CA PHE A 114 -9.12 -10.09 -3.61
C PHE A 114 -9.41 -8.60 -3.62
N VAL A 115 -8.88 -7.88 -2.64
CA VAL A 115 -8.92 -6.42 -2.59
C VAL A 115 -7.47 -5.92 -2.67
N LEU A 116 -7.13 -5.30 -3.77
CA LEU A 116 -5.79 -4.78 -4.05
C LEU A 116 -5.75 -3.27 -3.82
N PHE A 117 -5.00 -2.83 -2.82
CA PHE A 117 -4.68 -1.42 -2.60
C PHE A 117 -3.43 -1.04 -3.38
N SER A 118 -3.60 -0.82 -4.66
CA SER A 118 -2.60 -0.27 -5.59
C SER A 118 -3.29 0.27 -6.84
N GLY A 119 -2.70 1.27 -7.46
CA GLY A 119 -3.13 1.80 -8.77
C GLY A 119 -2.16 1.44 -9.89
N ASP A 120 -1.13 0.63 -9.59
CA ASP A 120 -0.08 0.30 -10.53
C ASP A 120 -0.59 -0.60 -11.67
N GLY A 121 -0.37 -0.16 -12.91
CA GLY A 121 -0.76 -0.87 -14.12
C GLY A 121 -0.11 -2.25 -14.28
N ASP A 122 1.06 -2.46 -13.68
CA ASP A 122 1.78 -3.73 -13.75
C ASP A 122 0.97 -4.88 -13.12
N PHE A 123 0.06 -4.59 -12.18
CA PHE A 123 -0.86 -5.58 -11.62
C PHE A 123 -2.01 -5.99 -12.54
N ARG A 124 -2.20 -5.37 -13.70
CA ARG A 124 -3.25 -5.77 -14.65
C ARG A 124 -3.21 -7.26 -14.97
N TYR A 125 -2.01 -7.80 -15.21
CA TYR A 125 -1.83 -9.23 -15.52
C TYR A 125 -2.18 -10.14 -14.35
N LEU A 126 -1.86 -9.73 -13.12
CA LEU A 126 -2.24 -10.44 -11.90
C LEU A 126 -3.77 -10.51 -11.77
N VAL A 127 -4.46 -9.37 -11.95
CA VAL A 127 -5.93 -9.29 -11.89
C VAL A 127 -6.55 -10.24 -12.92
N GLU A 128 -6.10 -10.20 -14.17
CA GLU A 128 -6.56 -11.10 -15.22
C GLU A 128 -6.33 -12.57 -14.86
N ALA A 129 -5.16 -12.91 -14.28
CA ALA A 129 -4.85 -14.29 -13.87
C ALA A 129 -5.76 -14.80 -12.75
N LEU A 130 -6.08 -13.96 -11.76
CA LEU A 130 -7.02 -14.29 -10.69
C LEU A 130 -8.45 -14.47 -11.23
N GLN A 131 -8.89 -13.61 -12.16
CA GLN A 131 -10.20 -13.73 -12.81
C GLN A 131 -10.31 -15.01 -13.62
N ARG A 132 -9.27 -15.44 -14.35
CA ARG A 132 -9.26 -16.76 -15.02
C ARG A 132 -9.41 -17.94 -14.07
N LYS A 133 -9.07 -17.76 -12.79
CA LYS A 133 -9.33 -18.74 -11.72
C LYS A 133 -10.73 -18.57 -11.08
N GLY A 134 -11.59 -17.73 -11.63
CA GLY A 134 -12.94 -17.46 -11.12
C GLY A 134 -12.96 -16.59 -9.86
N LYS A 135 -11.89 -15.79 -9.61
CA LYS A 135 -11.81 -14.92 -8.44
C LYS A 135 -12.26 -13.51 -8.78
N LYS A 136 -12.93 -12.84 -7.84
CA LYS A 136 -13.24 -11.41 -7.95
C LYS A 136 -12.03 -10.59 -7.51
N VAL A 137 -11.82 -9.46 -8.18
CA VAL A 137 -10.78 -8.51 -7.81
C VAL A 137 -11.36 -7.10 -7.74
N THR A 138 -11.28 -6.51 -6.55
CA THR A 138 -11.55 -5.08 -6.32
C THR A 138 -10.23 -4.35 -6.19
N VAL A 139 -10.07 -3.27 -6.93
CA VAL A 139 -8.88 -2.41 -6.83
C VAL A 139 -9.26 -1.12 -6.11
N ALA A 140 -8.44 -0.71 -5.14
CA ALA A 140 -8.59 0.53 -4.39
C ALA A 140 -7.39 1.46 -4.67
N SER A 141 -7.67 2.60 -5.29
CA SER A 141 -6.69 3.65 -5.62
C SER A 141 -7.41 4.97 -5.86
N SER A 142 -6.77 5.98 -6.46
CA SER A 142 -7.40 7.28 -6.69
C SER A 142 -7.23 7.79 -8.11
N LEU A 143 -8.32 8.34 -8.64
CA LEU A 143 -8.36 9.17 -9.83
C LEU A 143 -8.25 10.67 -9.50
N LYS A 144 -8.33 11.02 -8.21
CA LYS A 144 -8.36 12.42 -7.74
C LYS A 144 -6.98 12.93 -7.30
N THR A 145 -5.96 12.10 -7.37
CA THR A 145 -4.56 12.55 -7.22
C THR A 145 -4.09 13.25 -8.51
N SER A 146 -3.05 14.08 -8.42
CA SER A 146 -2.46 14.75 -9.58
C SER A 146 -0.96 14.42 -9.65
N PRO A 147 -0.54 13.61 -10.64
CA PRO A 147 -1.33 12.86 -11.62
C PRO A 147 -2.19 11.76 -10.96
N PRO A 148 -3.23 11.24 -11.66
CA PRO A 148 -3.99 10.11 -11.18
C PRO A 148 -3.10 8.90 -10.91
N MET A 149 -3.25 8.29 -9.73
CA MET A 149 -2.45 7.10 -9.36
C MET A 149 -3.07 5.80 -9.86
N MET A 150 -4.35 5.83 -10.21
CA MET A 150 -5.01 4.67 -10.81
C MET A 150 -4.69 4.58 -12.30
N SER A 151 -4.07 3.51 -12.73
CA SER A 151 -3.86 3.18 -14.13
C SER A 151 -5.18 2.83 -14.81
N ASP A 152 -5.40 3.35 -16.04
CA ASP A 152 -6.60 3.05 -16.83
C ASP A 152 -6.71 1.57 -17.16
N ASP A 153 -5.61 0.91 -17.48
CA ASP A 153 -5.61 -0.50 -17.86
C ASP A 153 -5.97 -1.39 -16.68
N LEU A 154 -5.43 -1.11 -15.49
CA LEU A 154 -5.78 -1.85 -14.27
C LEU A 154 -7.24 -1.61 -13.88
N ARG A 155 -7.72 -0.36 -13.99
CA ARG A 155 -9.10 -0.02 -13.69
C ARG A 155 -10.11 -0.75 -14.60
N ARG A 156 -9.79 -0.86 -15.90
CA ARG A 156 -10.65 -1.59 -16.86
C ARG A 156 -10.66 -3.08 -16.61
N GLN A 157 -9.55 -3.63 -16.14
CA GLN A 157 -9.43 -5.04 -15.85
C GLN A 157 -10.17 -5.44 -14.57
N ALA A 158 -10.18 -4.59 -13.54
CA ALA A 158 -10.75 -4.90 -12.23
C ALA A 158 -12.29 -5.10 -12.32
N ASP A 159 -12.83 -6.06 -11.55
CA ASP A 159 -14.28 -6.27 -11.42
C ASP A 159 -14.95 -5.09 -10.73
N HIS A 160 -14.26 -4.49 -9.75
CA HIS A 160 -14.73 -3.32 -9.01
C HIS A 160 -13.59 -2.35 -8.71
N PHE A 161 -13.96 -1.08 -8.62
CA PHE A 161 -13.05 -0.01 -8.22
C PHE A 161 -13.57 0.72 -6.99
N ILE A 162 -12.68 0.97 -6.05
CA ILE A 162 -12.93 1.81 -4.88
C ILE A 162 -12.06 3.05 -4.99
N GLU A 163 -12.69 4.22 -5.04
CA GLU A 163 -12.01 5.51 -4.97
C GLU A 163 -11.53 5.75 -3.54
N LEU A 164 -10.22 5.88 -3.37
CA LEU A 164 -9.58 5.98 -2.06
C LEU A 164 -10.03 7.22 -1.28
N SER A 165 -10.30 8.34 -1.98
CA SER A 165 -10.82 9.55 -1.34
C SER A 165 -12.20 9.35 -0.69
N ALA A 166 -13.01 8.42 -1.18
CA ALA A 166 -14.30 8.10 -0.57
C ALA A 166 -14.14 7.34 0.76
N LEU A 167 -13.01 6.67 0.95
CA LEU A 167 -12.69 5.95 2.18
C LEU A 167 -12.09 6.88 3.27
N ALA A 168 -11.73 8.11 2.94
CA ALA A 168 -11.11 9.04 3.89
C ALA A 168 -11.94 9.29 5.15
N GLN A 169 -13.26 9.31 5.03
CA GLN A 169 -14.17 9.52 6.17
C GLN A 169 -14.26 8.27 7.08
N THR A 170 -14.16 7.07 6.52
CA THR A 170 -14.31 5.81 7.25
C THR A 170 -12.98 5.25 7.72
N LEU A 171 -11.95 5.36 6.90
CA LEU A 171 -10.62 4.79 7.12
C LEU A 171 -9.55 5.83 7.46
N GLY A 172 -9.87 7.13 7.40
CA GLY A 172 -8.93 8.19 7.76
C GLY A 172 -8.66 8.20 9.27
N ARG A 173 -7.39 8.42 9.63
CA ARG A 173 -6.99 8.67 11.02
C ARG A 173 -7.49 10.04 11.44
N ASP A 174 -8.01 10.15 12.66
CA ASP A 174 -8.41 11.42 13.24
C ASP A 174 -7.19 12.37 13.29
N PRO A 175 -7.29 13.58 12.72
CA PRO A 175 -6.19 14.56 12.77
C PRO A 175 -5.75 14.91 14.21
N ALA A 176 -6.65 14.83 15.19
CA ALA A 176 -6.36 15.06 16.61
C ALA A 176 -5.46 13.95 17.22
N GLN A 177 -5.36 12.79 16.59
CA GLN A 177 -4.53 11.66 17.04
C GLN A 177 -3.17 11.59 16.31
N ARG A 178 -2.84 12.59 15.50
CA ARG A 178 -1.51 12.68 14.89
C ARG A 178 -0.47 13.02 15.96
N PRO A 179 0.61 12.23 16.10
CA PRO A 179 1.74 12.70 16.88
C PRO A 179 2.24 14.01 16.24
N PRO A 180 2.68 14.98 17.06
CA PRO A 180 3.25 16.21 16.54
C PRO A 180 4.37 15.86 15.55
N ARG A 181 4.37 16.51 14.38
CA ARG A 181 5.48 16.35 13.43
C ARG A 181 6.76 16.73 14.15
N PRO A 182 7.83 15.92 14.07
CA PRO A 182 9.13 16.40 14.51
C PRO A 182 9.39 17.70 13.73
N VAL A 183 9.63 18.77 14.48
CA VAL A 183 10.08 20.05 13.91
C VAL A 183 11.38 19.71 13.19
N ARG A 184 11.44 19.88 11.87
CA ARG A 184 12.72 19.93 11.18
C ARG A 184 13.42 21.16 11.77
N GLU A 185 14.43 20.95 12.56
CA GLU A 185 15.42 21.98 12.81
C GLU A 185 16.02 22.28 11.44
N ASP A 186 15.72 23.45 10.92
CA ASP A 186 16.36 23.98 9.72
C ASP A 186 17.84 24.09 10.05
N ILE A 187 18.64 23.17 9.53
CA ILE A 187 20.11 23.30 9.53
C ILE A 187 20.43 24.19 8.32
N ASP A 188 19.99 25.43 8.40
CA ASP A 188 20.52 26.55 7.64
C ASP A 188 21.38 27.35 8.61
N ASP A 189 22.69 27.04 8.64
CA ASP A 189 23.78 27.94 9.01
C ASP A 189 25.11 27.16 8.90
N TYR A 190 25.50 26.85 7.67
CA TYR A 190 26.91 26.59 7.40
C TYR A 190 27.39 27.67 6.44
N GLU A 191 27.89 28.77 7.02
CA GLU A 191 28.74 29.70 6.31
C GLU A 191 30.13 29.05 6.11
N PRO A 192 30.63 28.93 4.86
CA PRO A 192 32.00 28.51 4.66
C PRO A 192 32.94 29.67 5.05
N GLU A 193 33.75 29.46 6.05
CA GLU A 193 34.90 30.35 6.32
C GLU A 193 35.82 30.36 5.10
N GLU A 194 36.04 31.56 4.55
CA GLU A 194 37.06 31.83 3.54
C GLU A 194 38.47 31.69 4.15
N LEU A 195 39.29 30.86 3.51
CA LEU A 195 40.77 30.94 3.57
C LEU A 195 41.34 30.79 2.18
#